data_53a167feaf221d6db3d8e5f9ab2e12ab
#
_entry.id   53a167feaf221d6db3d8e5f9ab2e12ab
#
_cell.length_a   1.000
_cell.length_b   1.000
_cell.length_c   1.000
_cell.angle_alpha   90.00
_cell.angle_beta   90.00
_cell.angle_gamma   90.00
#
_symmetry.space_group_name_H-M   'P 1'
#
loop_
_entity.id
_entity.type
_entity.pdbx_description
1 polymer ?
#
loop_
_entity_poly.entity_id
_entity_poly.type
_entity_poly.pdbx_seq_one_letter_code
_entity_poly.pdbx_strand_id
1 'polypeptide(L)'
;VQIIANDQGNRTTPSYVAWTDTERLLGDAAKNQVASNPTNTVFDAKRLLGRRFADPLIQADIKLWPFRVISDGSPDDKPLIEIMYQDVAKRFHPEEISSMVLTKMKQTAEAYLGCRVRDAVVTVPAYFNDSQRQATKD
;
A
#
# COMPACT_ATOMS: atom_id res chain seq x y z
N VAL A 1 13.24 16.64 -15.98
CA VAL A 1 12.32 15.70 -15.30
C VAL A 1 11.21 15.31 -16.25
N GLN A 2 10.99 14.03 -16.39
CA GLN A 2 9.98 13.49 -17.29
C GLN A 2 9.10 12.48 -16.57
N ILE A 3 7.80 12.54 -16.80
CA ILE A 3 6.85 11.58 -16.23
C ILE A 3 6.75 10.40 -17.19
N ILE A 4 7.07 9.20 -16.71
CA ILE A 4 7.02 7.98 -17.51
C ILE A 4 5.70 7.23 -17.29
N ALA A 5 5.25 6.56 -18.36
CA ALA A 5 4.04 5.75 -18.30
C ALA A 5 4.34 4.36 -17.74
N ASN A 6 3.36 3.79 -17.03
CA ASN A 6 3.43 2.41 -16.53
C ASN A 6 3.02 1.41 -17.62
N ASP A 7 2.95 0.13 -17.28
CA ASP A 7 2.59 -0.95 -18.20
C ASP A 7 1.15 -0.87 -18.74
N GLN A 8 0.30 -0.06 -18.10
CA GLN A 8 -1.07 0.21 -18.56
C GLN A 8 -1.16 1.49 -19.40
N GLY A 9 -0.04 2.15 -19.66
CA GLY A 9 0.01 3.40 -20.42
C GLY A 9 -0.35 4.64 -19.61
N ASN A 10 -0.50 4.52 -18.30
CA ASN A 10 -0.86 5.64 -17.43
C ASN A 10 0.38 6.26 -16.81
N ARG A 11 0.35 7.58 -16.61
CA ARG A 11 1.45 8.33 -16.00
C ARG A 11 1.37 8.41 -14.48
N THR A 12 0.30 7.90 -13.90
CA THR A 12 0.12 7.73 -12.47
C THR A 12 -0.20 6.26 -12.19
N THR A 13 0.22 5.80 -11.00
CA THR A 13 -0.09 4.43 -10.55
C THR A 13 -0.78 4.53 -9.21
N PRO A 14 -2.03 4.05 -9.09
CA PRO A 14 -2.73 4.08 -7.80
C PRO A 14 -2.00 3.22 -6.77
N SER A 15 -1.99 3.69 -5.52
CA SER A 15 -1.40 2.93 -4.40
C SER A 15 -2.40 1.87 -3.92
N TYR A 16 -2.75 0.96 -4.81
CA TYR A 16 -3.71 -0.12 -4.56
C TYR A 16 -3.01 -1.46 -4.70
N VAL A 17 -3.34 -2.38 -3.79
CA VAL A 17 -2.90 -3.77 -3.84
C VAL A 17 -4.13 -4.65 -3.60
N ALA A 18 -4.33 -5.65 -4.44
CA ALA A 18 -5.48 -6.55 -4.31
C ALA A 18 -5.03 -8.00 -4.42
N TRP A 19 -5.77 -8.87 -3.75
CA TRP A 19 -5.58 -10.33 -3.84
C TRP A 19 -6.84 -10.94 -4.41
N THR A 20 -6.69 -11.61 -5.55
CA THR A 20 -7.75 -12.41 -6.15
C THR A 20 -7.56 -13.87 -5.77
N ASP A 21 -8.38 -14.76 -6.30
CA ASP A 21 -8.23 -16.20 -6.02
C ASP A 21 -6.92 -16.77 -6.55
N THR A 22 -6.31 -16.13 -7.52
CA THR A 22 -5.16 -16.68 -8.24
C THR A 22 -3.90 -15.83 -8.14
N GLU A 23 -4.02 -14.51 -7.88
CA GLU A 23 -2.85 -13.63 -7.96
C GLU A 23 -2.99 -12.38 -7.10
N ARG A 24 -1.86 -11.71 -6.92
CA ARG A 24 -1.79 -10.38 -6.31
C ARG A 24 -1.71 -9.32 -7.42
N LEU A 25 -2.59 -8.34 -7.35
CA LEU A 25 -2.64 -7.23 -8.31
C LEU A 25 -2.09 -5.95 -7.68
N LEU A 26 -1.46 -5.11 -8.48
CA LEU A 26 -0.87 -3.85 -8.04
C LEU A 26 -1.30 -2.71 -8.97
N GLY A 27 -1.49 -1.52 -8.39
CA GLY A 27 -1.76 -0.31 -9.16
C GLY A 27 -3.10 -0.34 -9.87
N ASP A 28 -3.10 0.00 -11.15
CA ASP A 28 -4.33 0.10 -11.96
C ASP A 28 -5.11 -1.20 -12.00
N ALA A 29 -4.44 -2.34 -12.13
CA ALA A 29 -5.09 -3.64 -12.14
C ALA A 29 -5.85 -3.90 -10.84
N ALA A 30 -5.27 -3.51 -9.69
CA ALA A 30 -5.92 -3.63 -8.40
C ALA A 30 -7.12 -2.70 -8.29
N LYS A 31 -6.97 -1.44 -8.70
CA LYS A 31 -8.04 -0.45 -8.62
C LYS A 31 -9.22 -0.81 -9.52
N ASN A 32 -8.95 -1.34 -10.71
CA ASN A 32 -9.99 -1.63 -11.69
C ASN A 32 -10.95 -2.74 -11.26
N GLN A 33 -10.56 -3.59 -10.32
CA GLN A 33 -11.41 -4.69 -9.83
C GLN A 33 -11.97 -4.44 -8.42
N VAL A 34 -11.79 -3.25 -7.86
CA VAL A 34 -12.21 -2.97 -6.47
C VAL A 34 -13.71 -3.18 -6.25
N ALA A 35 -14.53 -2.84 -7.22
CA ALA A 35 -15.98 -2.97 -7.09
C ALA A 35 -16.43 -4.42 -6.93
N SER A 36 -15.70 -5.38 -7.52
CA SER A 36 -16.02 -6.81 -7.45
C SER A 36 -15.27 -7.53 -6.32
N ASN A 37 -14.30 -6.89 -5.68
CA ASN A 37 -13.45 -7.52 -4.65
C ASN A 37 -13.03 -6.50 -3.57
N PRO A 38 -13.99 -5.82 -2.93
CA PRO A 38 -13.64 -4.71 -2.03
C PRO A 38 -12.92 -5.16 -0.76
N THR A 39 -13.23 -6.34 -0.22
CA THR A 39 -12.66 -6.79 1.06
C THR A 39 -11.19 -7.20 0.96
N ASN A 40 -10.72 -7.52 -0.24
CA ASN A 40 -9.33 -7.92 -0.49
C ASN A 40 -8.58 -6.91 -1.38
N THR A 41 -9.08 -5.69 -1.47
CA THR A 41 -8.42 -4.59 -2.19
C THR A 41 -8.02 -3.54 -1.18
N VAL A 42 -6.70 -3.32 -1.02
CA VAL A 42 -6.14 -2.43 -0.01
C VAL A 42 -5.69 -1.13 -0.67
N PHE A 43 -6.07 -0.01 -0.06
CA PHE A 43 -5.65 1.33 -0.46
C PHE A 43 -5.46 2.19 0.79
N ASP A 44 -4.93 3.39 0.64
CA ASP A 44 -4.69 4.33 1.74
C ASP A 44 -3.76 3.77 2.85
N ALA A 45 -2.95 2.77 2.55
CA ALA A 45 -2.00 2.22 3.52
C ALA A 45 -1.05 3.29 4.06
N LYS A 46 -0.78 4.31 3.28
CA LYS A 46 0.07 5.43 3.68
C LYS A 46 -0.47 6.17 4.90
N ARG A 47 -1.79 6.18 5.11
CA ARG A 47 -2.42 6.79 6.28
C ARG A 47 -2.15 6.02 7.57
N LEU A 48 -1.80 4.74 7.46
CA LEU A 48 -1.53 3.87 8.61
C LEU A 48 -0.07 3.90 9.04
N LEU A 49 0.84 4.39 8.18
CA LEU A 49 2.27 4.38 8.47
C LEU A 49 2.60 5.17 9.73
N GLY A 50 3.33 4.54 10.64
CA GLY A 50 3.79 5.19 11.87
C GLY A 50 2.72 5.49 12.90
N ARG A 51 1.49 5.01 12.70
CA ARG A 51 0.37 5.25 13.64
C ARG A 51 0.04 4.00 14.43
N ARG A 52 -0.64 4.21 15.58
CA ARG A 52 -1.13 3.12 16.42
C ARG A 52 -2.54 2.75 15.99
N PHE A 53 -2.91 1.48 16.19
CA PHE A 53 -4.26 1.01 15.87
C PHE A 53 -5.34 1.79 16.64
N ALA A 54 -5.08 2.10 17.91
CA ALA A 54 -6.04 2.82 18.75
C ALA A 54 -6.13 4.33 18.47
N ASP A 55 -5.31 4.87 17.55
CA ASP A 55 -5.35 6.28 17.16
C ASP A 55 -6.77 6.63 16.68
N PRO A 56 -7.42 7.69 17.25
CA PRO A 56 -8.77 8.06 16.85
C PRO A 56 -8.93 8.33 15.36
N LEU A 57 -7.92 8.88 14.70
CA LEU A 57 -7.95 9.11 13.26
C LEU A 57 -8.00 7.80 12.48
N ILE A 58 -7.24 6.79 12.95
CA ILE A 58 -7.24 5.46 12.34
C ILE A 58 -8.58 4.77 12.56
N GLN A 59 -9.14 4.85 13.77
CA GLN A 59 -10.44 4.26 14.06
C GLN A 59 -11.56 4.87 13.22
N ALA A 60 -11.48 6.16 12.92
CA ALA A 60 -12.43 6.82 12.04
C ALA A 60 -12.26 6.33 10.59
N ASP A 61 -11.04 6.20 10.12
CA ASP A 61 -10.74 5.73 8.75
C ASP A 61 -11.14 4.27 8.53
N ILE A 62 -10.95 3.41 9.53
CA ILE A 62 -11.31 1.98 9.45
C ILE A 62 -12.78 1.79 9.10
N LYS A 63 -13.64 2.67 9.59
CA LYS A 63 -15.08 2.60 9.31
C LYS A 63 -15.41 2.88 7.85
N LEU A 64 -14.52 3.55 7.13
CA LEU A 64 -14.71 3.92 5.74
C LEU A 64 -14.12 2.91 4.77
N TRP A 65 -13.20 2.06 5.23
CA TRP A 65 -12.50 1.10 4.37
C TRP A 65 -13.24 -0.23 4.31
N PRO A 66 -13.36 -0.84 3.12
CA PRO A 66 -13.98 -2.17 2.99
C PRO A 66 -13.08 -3.31 3.44
N PHE A 67 -11.76 -3.10 3.48
CA PHE A 67 -10.81 -4.12 3.95
C PHE A 67 -10.66 -4.05 5.47
N ARG A 68 -10.19 -5.13 6.06
CA ARG A 68 -10.09 -5.26 7.51
C ARG A 68 -8.75 -4.78 8.03
N VAL A 69 -8.79 -3.98 9.10
CA VAL A 69 -7.59 -3.54 9.82
C VAL A 69 -7.73 -3.98 11.27
N ILE A 70 -6.70 -4.61 11.81
CA ILE A 70 -6.67 -5.14 13.17
C ILE A 70 -5.40 -4.66 13.89
N SER A 71 -5.36 -4.83 15.21
CA SER A 71 -4.16 -4.60 16.00
C SER A 71 -3.24 -5.81 15.93
N ASP A 72 -1.92 -5.59 15.96
CA ASP A 72 -0.94 -6.67 16.03
C ASP A 72 -0.83 -7.29 17.43
N GLY A 73 -1.52 -6.71 18.42
CA GLY A 73 -1.51 -7.21 19.80
C GLY A 73 -0.23 -6.91 20.58
N SER A 74 0.72 -6.19 20.01
CA SER A 74 1.96 -5.82 20.67
C SER A 74 1.77 -4.57 21.55
N PRO A 75 2.73 -4.27 22.46
CA PRO A 75 2.70 -3.01 23.22
C PRO A 75 2.70 -1.77 22.32
N ASP A 76 3.26 -1.88 21.11
CA ASP A 76 3.27 -0.80 20.15
C ASP A 76 1.93 -0.61 19.46
N ASP A 77 1.01 -1.57 19.57
CA ASP A 77 -0.35 -1.51 19.03
C ASP A 77 -0.36 -1.09 17.56
N LYS A 78 0.45 -1.79 16.74
CA LYS A 78 0.56 -1.46 15.31
C LYS A 78 -0.64 -1.98 14.53
N PRO A 79 -1.15 -1.20 13.57
CA PRO A 79 -2.23 -1.69 12.71
C PRO A 79 -1.71 -2.73 11.73
N LEU A 80 -2.52 -3.78 11.51
CA LEU A 80 -2.29 -4.81 10.51
C LEU A 80 -3.46 -4.86 9.56
N ILE A 81 -3.19 -5.03 8.28
CA ILE A 81 -4.20 -5.20 7.25
C ILE A 81 -4.38 -6.69 7.03
N GLU A 82 -5.62 -7.19 7.23
CA GLU A 82 -5.94 -8.60 7.05
C GLU A 82 -6.72 -8.83 5.77
N ILE A 83 -6.26 -9.76 4.96
CA ILE A 83 -6.94 -10.17 3.74
C ILE A 83 -7.07 -11.69 3.70
N MET A 84 -7.98 -12.20 2.86
CA MET A 84 -8.12 -13.63 2.60
C MET A 84 -7.55 -13.95 1.23
N TYR A 85 -6.58 -14.85 1.18
CA TYR A 85 -5.98 -15.31 -0.08
C TYR A 85 -6.00 -16.83 -0.11
N GLN A 86 -6.71 -17.39 -1.08
CA GLN A 86 -6.86 -18.84 -1.22
C GLN A 86 -7.34 -19.50 0.08
N ASP A 87 -8.36 -18.90 0.71
CA ASP A 87 -8.98 -19.34 1.96
C ASP A 87 -8.06 -19.28 3.19
N VAL A 88 -6.93 -18.57 3.08
CA VAL A 88 -5.99 -18.36 4.19
C VAL A 88 -5.96 -16.87 4.54
N ALA A 89 -6.15 -16.57 5.83
CA ALA A 89 -6.02 -15.20 6.32
C ALA A 89 -4.55 -14.78 6.29
N LYS A 90 -4.24 -13.69 5.59
CA LYS A 90 -2.91 -13.11 5.55
C LYS A 90 -2.93 -11.72 6.15
N ARG A 91 -1.89 -11.37 6.88
CA ARG A 91 -1.77 -10.09 7.56
C ARG A 91 -0.52 -9.38 7.11
N PHE A 92 -0.66 -8.08 6.85
CA PHE A 92 0.44 -7.26 6.36
C PHE A 92 0.54 -5.99 7.18
N HIS A 93 1.79 -5.56 7.45
CA HIS A 93 2.03 -4.21 7.95
C HIS A 93 1.81 -3.18 6.83
N PRO A 94 1.38 -1.95 7.17
CA PRO A 94 1.24 -0.90 6.15
C PRO A 94 2.52 -0.68 5.35
N GLU A 95 3.70 -0.81 5.99
CA GLU A 95 5.00 -0.69 5.32
C GLU A 95 5.16 -1.74 4.23
N GLU A 96 4.67 -2.95 4.46
CA GLU A 96 4.74 -4.03 3.47
C GLU A 96 3.90 -3.71 2.25
N ILE A 97 2.70 -3.16 2.44
CA ILE A 97 1.82 -2.74 1.35
C ILE A 97 2.47 -1.61 0.54
N SER A 98 3.03 -0.61 1.21
CA SER A 98 3.73 0.49 0.55
C SER A 98 4.96 -0.02 -0.20
N SER A 99 5.69 -0.98 0.36
CA SER A 99 6.84 -1.61 -0.28
C SER A 99 6.44 -2.31 -1.58
N MET A 100 5.30 -2.99 -1.61
CA MET A 100 4.79 -3.65 -2.82
C MET A 100 4.54 -2.63 -3.93
N VAL A 101 3.94 -1.48 -3.61
CA VAL A 101 3.69 -0.41 -4.58
C VAL A 101 5.01 0.19 -5.06
N LEU A 102 5.95 0.46 -4.15
CA LEU A 102 7.26 1.00 -4.51
C LEU A 102 8.05 0.04 -5.39
N THR A 103 7.95 -1.27 -5.15
CA THR A 103 8.57 -2.29 -6.01
C THR A 103 8.00 -2.22 -7.42
N LYS A 104 6.69 -2.03 -7.56
CA LYS A 104 6.05 -1.86 -8.87
C LYS A 104 6.56 -0.59 -9.56
N MET A 105 6.70 0.50 -8.84
CA MET A 105 7.25 1.75 -9.38
C MET A 105 8.69 1.59 -9.83
N LYS A 106 9.50 0.88 -9.04
CA LYS A 106 10.88 0.56 -9.41
C LYS A 106 10.94 -0.24 -10.70
N GLN A 107 10.12 -1.28 -10.83
CA GLN A 107 10.06 -2.10 -12.05
C GLN A 107 9.64 -1.27 -13.26
N THR A 108 8.68 -0.38 -13.10
CA THR A 108 8.23 0.53 -14.16
C THR A 108 9.38 1.45 -14.62
N ALA A 109 10.11 2.02 -13.68
CA ALA A 109 11.25 2.89 -13.99
C ALA A 109 12.38 2.12 -14.67
N GLU A 110 12.69 0.92 -14.18
CA GLU A 110 13.73 0.08 -14.77
C GLU A 110 13.39 -0.37 -16.19
N ALA A 111 12.11 -0.69 -16.44
CA ALA A 111 11.65 -1.05 -17.77
C ALA A 111 11.78 0.12 -18.75
N TYR A 112 11.49 1.33 -18.30
CA TYR A 112 11.61 2.54 -19.13
C TYR A 112 13.07 2.89 -19.41
N LEU A 113 13.93 2.88 -18.37
CA LEU A 113 15.33 3.30 -18.48
C LEU A 113 16.25 2.23 -19.05
N GLY A 114 15.82 0.96 -19.00
CA GLY A 114 16.66 -0.16 -19.44
C GLY A 114 17.84 -0.44 -18.53
N CYS A 115 17.85 0.08 -17.30
CA CYS A 115 18.93 -0.10 -16.35
C CYS A 115 18.38 -0.18 -14.93
N ARG A 116 19.25 -0.63 -14.00
CA ARG A 116 18.87 -0.82 -12.61
C ARG A 116 18.68 0.53 -11.90
N VAL A 117 17.59 0.65 -11.16
CA VAL A 117 17.27 1.81 -10.32
C VAL A 117 17.61 1.48 -8.87
N ARG A 118 18.48 2.29 -8.24
CA ARG A 118 18.94 2.06 -6.86
C ARG A 118 18.42 3.08 -5.86
N ASP A 119 18.15 4.30 -6.33
CA ASP A 119 17.80 5.41 -5.46
C ASP A 119 16.46 6.00 -5.86
N ALA A 120 15.71 6.47 -4.87
CA ALA A 120 14.42 7.09 -5.08
C ALA A 120 14.18 8.21 -4.08
N VAL A 121 13.38 9.20 -4.51
CA VAL A 121 12.85 10.23 -3.63
C VAL A 121 11.35 9.93 -3.46
N VAL A 122 10.93 9.69 -2.22
CA VAL A 122 9.54 9.38 -1.89
C VAL A 122 8.91 10.58 -1.20
N THR A 123 7.88 11.13 -1.84
CA THR A 123 7.15 12.26 -1.28
C THR A 123 6.21 11.77 -0.18
N VAL A 124 6.21 12.48 0.95
CA VAL A 124 5.29 12.22 2.05
C VAL A 124 4.50 13.50 2.35
N PRO A 125 3.27 13.38 2.91
CA PRO A 125 2.52 14.55 3.32
C PRO A 125 3.30 15.39 4.34
N ALA A 126 3.17 16.71 4.27
CA ALA A 126 3.87 17.62 5.17
C ALA A 126 3.46 17.41 6.64
N TYR A 127 2.25 16.90 6.88
CA TYR A 127 1.74 16.62 8.23
C TYR A 127 2.29 15.30 8.81
N PHE A 128 3.07 14.52 8.07
CA PHE A 128 3.67 13.30 8.62
C PHE A 128 4.61 13.65 9.78
N ASN A 129 4.50 12.91 10.88
CA ASN A 129 5.42 13.01 11.99
C ASN A 129 6.69 12.17 11.72
N ASP A 130 7.65 12.20 12.66
CA ASP A 130 8.92 11.50 12.49
C ASP A 130 8.73 9.98 12.38
N SER A 131 7.80 9.40 13.15
CA SER A 131 7.49 7.97 13.06
C SER A 131 7.01 7.57 11.68
N GLN A 132 6.12 8.37 11.09
CA GLN A 132 5.60 8.10 9.76
C GLN A 132 6.66 8.24 8.68
N ARG A 133 7.55 9.24 8.82
CA ARG A 133 8.67 9.43 7.89
C ARG A 133 9.66 8.26 7.97
N GLN A 134 9.95 7.80 9.17
CA GLN A 134 10.86 6.65 9.37
C GLN A 134 10.25 5.38 8.82
N ALA A 135 8.96 5.13 9.03
CA ALA A 135 8.25 3.98 8.49
C ALA A 135 8.26 3.98 6.96
N THR A 136 8.17 5.16 6.33
CA THR A 136 8.26 5.29 4.88
C THR A 136 9.65 4.92 4.36
N LYS A 137 10.72 5.26 5.10
CA LYS A 137 12.09 4.88 4.72
C LYS A 137 12.35 3.38 4.84
N ASP A 138 11.77 2.77 5.85
CA ASP A 138 11.96 1.35 6.11
C ASP A 138 11.14 0.49 5.15
#